data_88587016f0558672aa7d1a33ded4abb2
#
_entry.id   88587016f0558672aa7d1a33ded4abb2
#
_cell.length_a   1.000
_cell.length_b   1.000
_cell.length_c   1.000
_cell.angle_alpha   90.00
_cell.angle_beta   90.00
_cell.angle_gamma   90.00
#
_symmetry.space_group_name_H-M   'P 1'
#
loop_
_entity.id
_entity.type
_entity.pdbx_description
1 polymer ?
#
loop_
_entity_poly.entity_id
_entity_poly.type
_entity_poly.pdbx_seq_one_letter_code
_entity_poly.pdbx_strand_id
1 'polypeptide(L)'
;ALGETTGGLHYIETISRRGYRFVATVKEWSENGEHHGESPAVAQNALTLNQSDHLPANPLADVTHFARPNSEAVEVLSLERPEAGVGVRNIPSDLGAAVTSRGPTLGFGKQGTAFALGVVLIALAGVVYFTGRGKAGNAGAGPIESIAVLPFLDEASGVETEHLNDKIAESLINSLSRLPKLRVVPRSMVANYKGQNIDPRTVGRELNVRAVVTGRVRRHGDTISIQADLIDLENVAQIWGQIYERKMADILIVQDDIARNIFENLRLRLNVEEKKQLEAYRLYLKGRNSWNKRTASELQQGIQYFQQAIETDPNYAPAYAGLADCYNMLVVYGATHPKEGFPKAKEAAIKALEIDESLAEAHTSLAFIKFRWDRDRVEAERGFQQAIKLQPSYAPAHQWYSSYLIALERFDEAIAEATRTQELEPLSFIASAHLGWILYLAGQNDRAIEQGTKILELDPNAFPALRYRGLAYEQKGMYREAIADFQKGVKLSGSPLMLALLGHAYAAAGEKTNAQNVLKDLMDVQERRYVSPYTIAAIYAGLGDKDQAFKWLEKAFEQGDIWLMNLKVDPVFKPLRSDPRYPDLLVRTRLRP
;
A
#
# COMPACT_ATOMS: atom_id res chain seq x y z
N ALA A 1 -28.85 16.82 5.86
CA ALA A 1 -28.82 15.46 6.37
C ALA A 1 -30.06 14.74 5.86
N LEU A 2 -29.89 13.83 4.91
CA LEU A 2 -30.97 12.98 4.43
C LEU A 2 -31.03 11.78 5.40
N GLY A 3 -32.08 11.75 6.23
CA GLY A 3 -32.30 10.66 7.19
C GLY A 3 -32.74 9.39 6.48
N GLU A 4 -32.14 8.27 6.83
CA GLU A 4 -32.60 6.94 6.44
C GLU A 4 -33.93 6.65 7.11
N THR A 5 -34.97 6.40 6.33
CA THR A 5 -36.21 5.82 6.84
C THR A 5 -36.22 4.31 6.55
N THR A 6 -36.49 3.51 7.57
CA THR A 6 -36.72 2.08 7.52
C THR A 6 -37.85 1.74 6.55
N GLY A 7 -37.49 1.42 5.30
CA GLY A 7 -38.47 1.05 4.28
C GLY A 7 -37.99 1.22 2.85
N GLY A 8 -36.77 0.80 2.51
CA GLY A 8 -36.40 0.41 1.14
C GLY A 8 -36.64 1.39 -0.02
N LEU A 9 -36.82 2.70 0.20
CA LEU A 9 -37.01 3.68 -0.86
C LEU A 9 -35.69 4.36 -1.20
N HIS A 10 -35.18 4.07 -2.39
CA HIS A 10 -34.03 4.78 -2.93
C HIS A 10 -34.46 6.18 -3.44
N TYR A 11 -33.87 7.25 -2.87
CA TYR A 11 -34.13 8.63 -3.30
C TYR A 11 -33.26 9.08 -4.47
N ILE A 12 -32.20 8.36 -4.77
CA ILE A 12 -31.25 8.67 -5.83
C ILE A 12 -31.01 7.40 -6.66
N GLU A 13 -31.14 7.52 -7.96
CA GLU A 13 -30.84 6.45 -8.91
C GLU A 13 -29.59 6.78 -9.71
N THR A 14 -28.68 5.82 -9.85
CA THR A 14 -27.49 5.95 -10.69
C THR A 14 -27.84 5.62 -12.14
N ILE A 15 -27.63 6.57 -13.04
CA ILE A 15 -27.82 6.35 -14.47
C ILE A 15 -26.44 6.09 -15.09
N SER A 16 -26.22 4.88 -15.61
CA SER A 16 -24.97 4.51 -16.25
C SER A 16 -24.55 5.52 -17.31
N ARG A 17 -23.34 6.09 -17.19
CA ARG A 17 -22.75 7.11 -18.08
C ARG A 17 -23.38 8.51 -18.04
N ARG A 18 -24.36 8.79 -17.16
CA ARG A 18 -25.03 10.10 -17.08
C ARG A 18 -25.08 10.72 -15.67
N GLY A 19 -24.60 10.03 -14.64
CA GLY A 19 -24.59 10.53 -13.26
C GLY A 19 -25.76 10.01 -12.41
N TYR A 20 -26.32 10.88 -11.59
CA TYR A 20 -27.37 10.53 -10.62
C TYR A 20 -28.64 11.31 -10.91
N ARG A 21 -29.81 10.73 -10.65
CA ARG A 21 -31.07 11.47 -10.63
C ARG A 21 -31.83 11.22 -9.32
N PHE A 22 -32.54 12.24 -8.85
CA PHE A 22 -33.49 12.08 -7.75
C PHE A 22 -34.77 11.41 -8.27
N VAL A 23 -35.20 10.34 -7.58
CA VAL A 23 -36.42 9.57 -7.92
C VAL A 23 -37.56 9.81 -6.92
N ALA A 24 -37.31 10.64 -5.88
CA ALA A 24 -38.33 11.02 -4.92
C ALA A 24 -38.82 12.46 -5.16
N THR A 25 -40.09 12.71 -4.89
CA THR A 25 -40.68 14.05 -4.93
C THR A 25 -40.11 14.87 -3.76
N VAL A 26 -39.41 15.98 -4.06
CA VAL A 26 -38.85 16.88 -3.05
C VAL A 26 -39.92 17.93 -2.71
N LYS A 27 -40.26 18.06 -1.42
CA LYS A 27 -41.10 19.18 -0.93
C LYS A 27 -40.18 20.27 -0.40
N GLU A 28 -40.29 21.47 -0.95
CA GLU A 28 -39.63 22.65 -0.38
C GLU A 28 -40.32 23.07 0.91
N TRP A 29 -39.56 23.29 1.95
CA TRP A 29 -40.01 23.89 3.20
C TRP A 29 -39.62 25.37 3.18
N SER A 30 -40.62 26.24 3.23
CA SER A 30 -40.38 27.66 3.53
C SER A 30 -40.58 27.92 5.03
N GLU A 31 -39.78 28.81 5.61
CA GLU A 31 -39.85 29.16 7.04
C GLU A 31 -41.19 29.84 7.47
N ASN A 32 -42.10 30.09 6.53
CA ASN A 32 -43.38 30.83 6.79
C ASN A 32 -44.64 29.95 6.65
N GLY A 33 -44.59 28.65 6.90
CA GLY A 33 -45.77 27.85 7.30
C GLY A 33 -46.97 27.78 6.36
N GLU A 34 -46.90 28.19 5.09
CA GLU A 34 -48.03 28.08 4.14
C GLU A 34 -47.77 26.97 3.11
N HIS A 35 -48.74 26.06 3.03
CA HIS A 35 -48.76 24.96 2.05
C HIS A 35 -49.19 25.49 0.68
N HIS A 36 -48.28 25.52 -0.29
CA HIS A 36 -48.64 25.63 -1.71
C HIS A 36 -48.38 24.32 -2.46
N GLY A 37 -49.37 24.07 -3.34
CA GLY A 37 -49.66 22.81 -3.98
C GLY A 37 -48.55 22.12 -4.78
N GLU A 38 -48.74 20.83 -5.00
CA GLU A 38 -47.94 19.94 -5.76
C GLU A 38 -47.69 20.42 -7.21
N SER A 39 -46.47 20.69 -7.55
CA SER A 39 -46.04 20.83 -8.95
C SER A 39 -44.85 19.88 -9.21
N PRO A 40 -44.91 19.00 -10.22
CA PRO A 40 -43.78 18.14 -10.53
C PRO A 40 -42.69 18.96 -11.23
N ALA A 41 -41.67 19.35 -10.49
CA ALA A 41 -40.49 19.98 -11.08
C ALA A 41 -39.67 18.92 -11.80
N VAL A 42 -39.91 18.73 -13.06
CA VAL A 42 -39.00 18.09 -14.02
C VAL A 42 -37.95 19.14 -14.37
N ALA A 43 -36.86 19.17 -13.63
CA ALA A 43 -35.69 19.92 -14.02
C ALA A 43 -35.01 19.20 -15.20
N GLN A 44 -35.46 19.46 -16.41
CA GLN A 44 -34.73 19.20 -17.65
C GLN A 44 -33.66 20.31 -17.80
N ASN A 45 -32.50 20.10 -17.20
CA ASN A 45 -31.27 20.71 -17.69
C ASN A 45 -30.42 19.61 -18.33
N ALA A 46 -30.86 19.16 -19.50
CA ALA A 46 -30.05 18.49 -20.47
C ALA A 46 -29.21 19.58 -21.17
N LEU A 47 -27.95 19.74 -20.78
CA LEU A 47 -26.95 20.34 -21.62
C LEU A 47 -26.75 19.41 -22.83
N THR A 48 -27.48 19.69 -23.91
CA THR A 48 -27.23 19.20 -25.24
C THR A 48 -25.90 19.80 -25.70
N LEU A 49 -24.84 19.02 -25.57
CA LEU A 49 -23.61 19.26 -26.34
C LEU A 49 -23.91 18.88 -27.78
N ASN A 50 -24.10 19.89 -28.62
CA ASN A 50 -24.13 19.78 -30.05
C ASN A 50 -22.81 19.16 -30.53
N GLN A 51 -22.92 18.07 -31.27
CA GLN A 51 -21.85 17.54 -32.12
C GLN A 51 -21.61 18.55 -33.25
N SER A 52 -20.63 19.35 -33.12
CA SER A 52 -19.78 19.98 -34.13
C SER A 52 -19.05 21.13 -33.47
N ASP A 53 -17.78 20.88 -33.08
CA ASP A 53 -16.72 21.85 -33.28
C ASP A 53 -15.44 21.35 -32.63
N HIS A 54 -14.46 21.18 -33.49
CA HIS A 54 -13.01 21.22 -33.28
C HIS A 54 -12.44 20.63 -31.97
N LEU A 55 -11.80 19.48 -32.12
CA LEU A 55 -10.77 19.00 -31.20
C LEU A 55 -9.77 20.14 -30.92
N PRO A 56 -9.48 20.46 -29.64
CA PRO A 56 -8.43 21.41 -29.32
C PRO A 56 -7.09 20.86 -29.80
N ALA A 57 -6.35 21.68 -30.56
CA ALA A 57 -5.10 21.34 -31.21
C ALA A 57 -3.92 21.06 -30.25
N ASN A 58 -4.14 21.05 -28.94
CA ASN A 58 -3.09 20.77 -27.98
C ASN A 58 -3.64 20.14 -26.69
N PRO A 59 -3.55 18.81 -26.52
CA PRO A 59 -4.02 18.14 -25.29
C PRO A 59 -3.20 18.49 -24.04
N LEU A 60 -2.12 19.26 -24.16
CA LEU A 60 -1.24 19.64 -23.05
C LEU A 60 -1.54 21.01 -22.43
N ALA A 61 -2.40 21.82 -23.06
CA ALA A 61 -2.79 23.12 -22.47
C ALA A 61 -3.50 22.97 -21.13
N ASP A 62 -4.24 21.88 -20.92
CA ASP A 62 -4.96 21.58 -19.67
C ASP A 62 -4.05 21.02 -18.55
N VAL A 63 -2.84 20.54 -18.89
CA VAL A 63 -1.93 19.95 -17.87
C VAL A 63 -1.08 21.02 -17.18
N THR A 64 -0.97 22.21 -17.74
CA THR A 64 -0.15 23.30 -17.15
C THR A 64 -0.85 24.07 -16.02
N HIS A 65 -2.14 23.83 -15.77
CA HIS A 65 -2.88 24.48 -14.69
C HIS A 65 -2.84 23.76 -13.33
N PHE A 66 -2.13 22.66 -13.18
CA PHE A 66 -2.06 21.89 -11.92
C PHE A 66 -0.78 22.12 -11.12
N ALA A 67 -0.25 23.31 -10.99
CA ALA A 67 0.79 23.56 -10.00
C ALA A 67 0.97 25.05 -9.70
N ARG A 68 0.07 25.63 -8.98
CA ARG A 68 0.41 26.69 -8.02
C ARG A 68 -0.26 26.37 -6.70
N PRO A 69 0.45 26.00 -5.64
CA PRO A 69 -0.06 26.23 -4.30
C PRO A 69 -0.07 27.75 -4.09
N ASN A 70 -1.23 28.32 -3.90
CA ASN A 70 -1.37 29.66 -3.39
C ASN A 70 -0.60 29.76 -2.08
N SER A 71 0.44 30.58 -2.08
CA SER A 71 1.05 31.10 -0.86
C SER A 71 0.13 32.21 -0.33
N GLU A 72 -0.99 31.84 0.25
CA GLU A 72 -1.69 32.69 1.18
C GLU A 72 -1.39 32.17 2.58
N ALA A 73 -0.84 33.07 3.37
CA ALA A 73 -0.48 32.90 4.76
C ALA A 73 -1.65 32.28 5.54
N VAL A 74 -1.45 31.08 6.05
CA VAL A 74 -2.31 30.53 7.09
C VAL A 74 -1.93 31.27 8.37
N GLU A 75 -2.75 32.26 8.72
CA GLU A 75 -2.78 32.91 10.01
C GLU A 75 -3.03 31.81 11.07
N VAL A 76 -2.03 31.57 11.90
CA VAL A 76 -2.11 30.60 12.99
C VAL A 76 -3.04 31.22 14.03
N LEU A 77 -4.31 30.87 14.02
CA LEU A 77 -5.22 31.08 15.14
C LEU A 77 -4.75 30.21 16.31
N SER A 78 -3.99 30.82 17.21
CA SER A 78 -3.69 30.30 18.54
C SER A 78 -5.02 30.20 19.31
N LEU A 79 -5.50 28.96 19.46
CA LEU A 79 -6.57 28.66 20.40
C LEU A 79 -5.96 28.70 21.81
N GLU A 80 -6.21 29.81 22.50
CA GLU A 80 -6.00 29.95 23.93
C GLU A 80 -6.84 28.89 24.68
N ARG A 81 -6.19 28.14 25.53
CA ARG A 81 -6.84 27.27 26.50
C ARG A 81 -7.51 28.15 27.57
N PRO A 82 -8.76 27.94 27.95
CA PRO A 82 -9.29 28.56 29.14
C PRO A 82 -8.70 27.89 30.39
N GLU A 83 -7.93 28.64 31.14
CA GLU A 83 -7.55 28.27 32.49
C GLU A 83 -8.79 28.27 33.39
N ALA A 84 -9.24 27.09 33.81
CA ALA A 84 -10.22 26.98 34.87
C ALA A 84 -9.53 27.10 36.24
N GLY A 85 -9.42 28.29 36.71
CA GLY A 85 -9.06 28.57 38.09
C GLY A 85 -10.20 28.15 39.02
N VAL A 86 -10.03 27.03 39.73
CA VAL A 86 -10.90 26.68 40.87
C VAL A 86 -10.34 27.36 42.10
N GLY A 87 -10.96 28.45 42.50
CA GLY A 87 -10.71 29.12 43.75
C GLY A 87 -11.15 28.27 44.94
N VAL A 88 -10.18 27.90 45.76
CA VAL A 88 -10.42 27.31 47.11
C VAL A 88 -10.99 28.45 47.98
N ARG A 89 -12.27 28.37 48.32
CA ARG A 89 -12.86 29.19 49.38
C ARG A 89 -12.65 28.49 50.70
N ASN A 90 -11.85 29.10 51.56
CA ASN A 90 -11.76 28.84 52.99
C ASN A 90 -13.14 29.07 53.66
N ILE A 91 -13.62 28.06 54.39
CA ILE A 91 -14.74 28.18 55.33
C ILE A 91 -14.15 28.24 56.72
N PRO A 92 -14.52 29.22 57.58
CA PRO A 92 -13.95 29.37 58.90
C PRO A 92 -14.51 28.31 59.88
N SER A 93 -13.62 27.80 60.72
CA SER A 93 -13.94 27.08 61.94
C SER A 93 -14.51 28.11 62.95
N ASP A 94 -15.78 27.92 63.34
CA ASP A 94 -16.26 28.16 64.66
C ASP A 94 -17.78 27.93 64.72
N LEU A 95 -18.19 26.99 65.54
CA LEU A 95 -19.35 27.07 66.43
C LEU A 95 -19.51 25.76 67.19
N GLY A 96 -18.93 25.77 68.41
CA GLY A 96 -19.32 24.81 69.42
C GLY A 96 -20.67 25.22 70.02
N ALA A 97 -21.61 24.31 70.08
CA ALA A 97 -22.74 24.43 70.99
C ALA A 97 -23.24 23.00 71.34
N ALA A 98 -23.17 22.73 72.61
CA ALA A 98 -23.70 21.58 73.25
C ALA A 98 -25.21 21.46 73.11
N VAL A 99 -25.70 20.28 72.76
CA VAL A 99 -27.08 19.89 73.05
C VAL A 99 -27.05 18.54 73.77
N THR A 100 -27.26 18.62 75.06
CA THR A 100 -27.61 17.49 75.92
C THR A 100 -29.06 17.12 75.62
N SER A 101 -29.33 15.92 75.20
CA SER A 101 -30.66 15.31 75.28
C SER A 101 -30.54 13.87 75.79
N ARG A 102 -31.18 13.71 76.97
CA ARG A 102 -31.42 12.43 77.65
C ARG A 102 -32.25 11.55 76.73
N GLY A 103 -31.71 10.37 76.34
CA GLY A 103 -32.46 9.28 75.74
C GLY A 103 -32.71 8.16 76.75
N PRO A 104 -33.78 7.40 76.65
CA PRO A 104 -34.16 6.39 77.62
C PRO A 104 -33.28 5.14 77.48
N THR A 105 -32.84 4.63 78.57
CA THR A 105 -32.14 3.32 78.73
C THR A 105 -33.12 2.19 78.46
N LEU A 106 -33.03 1.52 77.30
CA LEU A 106 -33.66 0.22 77.10
C LEU A 106 -32.69 -0.88 77.48
N GLY A 107 -33.03 -1.59 78.55
CA GLY A 107 -32.29 -2.76 78.96
C GLY A 107 -32.47 -3.94 78.02
N PHE A 108 -31.42 -4.35 77.38
CA PHE A 108 -31.41 -5.56 76.56
C PHE A 108 -31.15 -6.80 77.40
N GLY A 109 -32.15 -7.67 77.48
CA GLY A 109 -32.03 -9.00 78.08
C GLY A 109 -31.10 -9.91 77.26
N LYS A 110 -30.49 -10.91 77.86
CA LYS A 110 -29.52 -11.85 77.29
C LYS A 110 -29.91 -12.55 75.99
N GLN A 111 -31.13 -12.40 75.48
CA GLN A 111 -31.59 -12.89 74.18
C GLN A 111 -31.37 -11.92 72.99
N GLY A 112 -31.17 -10.61 73.25
CA GLY A 112 -30.89 -9.62 72.21
C GLY A 112 -29.45 -9.64 71.71
N THR A 113 -28.51 -10.08 72.58
CA THR A 113 -27.10 -10.15 72.13
C THR A 113 -26.81 -11.28 71.15
N ALA A 114 -27.54 -12.38 71.22
CA ALA A 114 -27.39 -13.48 70.24
C ALA A 114 -27.95 -13.12 68.91
N PHE A 115 -29.01 -12.31 68.83
CA PHE A 115 -29.61 -11.86 67.57
C PHE A 115 -28.75 -10.77 66.91
N ALA A 116 -28.18 -9.86 67.70
CA ALA A 116 -27.26 -8.83 67.16
C ALA A 116 -25.95 -9.44 66.66
N LEU A 117 -25.40 -10.46 67.30
CA LEU A 117 -24.22 -11.19 66.82
C LEU A 117 -24.52 -11.99 65.54
N GLY A 118 -25.73 -12.57 65.45
CA GLY A 118 -26.17 -13.27 64.20
C GLY A 118 -26.28 -12.33 63.01
N VAL A 119 -26.87 -11.13 63.21
CA VAL A 119 -27.01 -10.12 62.09
C VAL A 119 -25.63 -9.58 61.72
N VAL A 120 -24.71 -9.36 62.68
CA VAL A 120 -23.33 -8.90 62.34
C VAL A 120 -22.55 -9.99 61.59
N LEU A 121 -22.71 -11.28 62.01
CA LEU A 121 -22.06 -12.37 61.25
C LEU A 121 -22.63 -12.58 59.85
N ILE A 122 -23.93 -12.41 59.67
CA ILE A 122 -24.57 -12.44 58.32
C ILE A 122 -24.15 -11.22 57.49
N ALA A 123 -24.03 -10.04 58.10
CA ALA A 123 -23.52 -8.84 57.44
C ALA A 123 -22.03 -8.99 57.06
N LEU A 124 -21.20 -9.55 57.94
CA LEU A 124 -19.80 -9.84 57.65
C LEU A 124 -19.66 -10.95 56.58
N ALA A 125 -20.47 -12.00 56.62
CA ALA A 125 -20.50 -13.04 55.61
C ALA A 125 -21.00 -12.45 54.25
N GLY A 126 -21.96 -11.55 54.27
CA GLY A 126 -22.42 -10.79 53.10
C GLY A 126 -21.32 -9.90 52.53
N VAL A 127 -20.60 -9.17 53.36
CA VAL A 127 -19.46 -8.34 52.96
C VAL A 127 -18.33 -9.20 52.39
N VAL A 128 -17.98 -10.31 53.04
CA VAL A 128 -16.95 -11.25 52.55
C VAL A 128 -17.42 -11.91 51.22
N TYR A 129 -18.70 -12.26 51.13
CA TYR A 129 -19.27 -12.82 49.90
C TYR A 129 -19.33 -11.78 48.77
N PHE A 130 -19.71 -10.53 49.03
CA PHE A 130 -19.74 -9.44 48.03
C PHE A 130 -18.33 -8.93 47.69
N THR A 131 -17.41 -8.81 48.65
CA THR A 131 -16.03 -8.42 48.35
C THR A 131 -15.23 -9.55 47.72
N GLY A 132 -15.56 -10.82 48.04
CA GLY A 132 -15.01 -12.00 47.35
C GLY A 132 -15.51 -12.13 45.91
N ARG A 133 -16.76 -11.74 45.64
CA ARG A 133 -17.33 -11.75 44.30
C ARG A 133 -16.97 -10.52 43.48
N GLY A 134 -16.66 -9.38 44.10
CA GLY A 134 -16.18 -8.18 43.44
C GLY A 134 -14.75 -8.27 42.92
N LYS A 135 -13.99 -9.31 43.28
CA LYS A 135 -12.64 -9.57 42.73
C LYS A 135 -12.60 -10.62 41.61
N ALA A 136 -13.74 -11.18 41.22
CA ALA A 136 -13.84 -12.05 40.03
C ALA A 136 -14.03 -11.27 38.70
N GLY A 137 -13.96 -9.93 38.73
CA GLY A 137 -14.07 -9.07 37.57
C GLY A 137 -12.79 -8.25 37.39
N ASN A 138 -11.78 -8.81 36.79
CA ASN A 138 -10.50 -8.34 36.27
C ASN A 138 -9.26 -8.97 36.88
N ALA A 139 -9.20 -10.27 36.99
CA ALA A 139 -7.93 -10.97 36.85
C ALA A 139 -7.53 -10.70 35.40
N GLY A 140 -6.73 -9.66 35.18
CA GLY A 140 -6.28 -9.26 33.84
C GLY A 140 -5.66 -10.48 33.17
N ALA A 141 -6.25 -10.91 32.09
CA ALA A 141 -5.69 -11.95 31.25
C ALA A 141 -4.20 -11.66 31.06
N GLY A 142 -3.33 -12.62 31.41
CA GLY A 142 -1.89 -12.47 31.23
C GLY A 142 -1.55 -12.13 29.77
N PRO A 143 -0.30 -11.83 29.44
CA PRO A 143 0.09 -11.53 28.07
C PRO A 143 -0.14 -12.74 27.16
N ILE A 144 -0.53 -12.47 25.90
CA ILE A 144 -0.65 -13.49 24.87
C ILE A 144 0.72 -13.70 24.24
N GLU A 145 1.41 -14.78 24.61
CA GLU A 145 2.77 -15.09 24.16
C GLU A 145 2.82 -16.16 23.07
N SER A 146 1.66 -16.69 22.65
CA SER A 146 1.57 -17.68 21.57
C SER A 146 0.28 -17.53 20.78
N ILE A 147 0.41 -17.63 19.44
CA ILE A 147 -0.69 -17.41 18.50
C ILE A 147 -0.60 -18.39 17.33
N ALA A 148 -1.76 -18.81 16.82
CA ALA A 148 -1.91 -19.47 15.53
C ALA A 148 -2.79 -18.62 14.62
N VAL A 149 -2.38 -18.45 13.37
CA VAL A 149 -3.21 -17.84 12.32
C VAL A 149 -3.76 -18.98 11.49
N LEU A 150 -5.08 -19.18 11.54
CA LEU A 150 -5.74 -20.23 10.76
C LEU A 150 -5.91 -19.79 9.31
N PRO A 151 -5.98 -20.74 8.36
CA PRO A 151 -6.39 -20.45 7.00
C PRO A 151 -7.74 -19.73 7.00
N PHE A 152 -7.83 -18.63 6.25
CA PHE A 152 -9.07 -17.87 6.14
C PHE A 152 -10.10 -18.67 5.36
N LEU A 153 -11.36 -18.61 5.77
CA LEU A 153 -12.46 -19.31 5.11
C LEU A 153 -12.95 -18.53 3.89
N ASP A 154 -13.26 -19.26 2.83
CA ASP A 154 -13.90 -18.70 1.64
C ASP A 154 -15.42 -18.78 1.77
N GLU A 155 -16.13 -17.67 1.64
CA GLU A 155 -17.61 -17.67 1.59
C GLU A 155 -18.15 -17.67 0.16
N ALA A 156 -17.31 -17.50 -0.87
CA ALA A 156 -17.67 -17.53 -2.28
C ALA A 156 -16.81 -18.56 -3.00
N SER A 157 -17.35 -19.74 -3.26
CA SER A 157 -16.67 -20.87 -3.90
C SER A 157 -16.01 -20.49 -5.25
N GLY A 158 -14.70 -20.19 -5.24
CA GLY A 158 -13.91 -19.91 -6.44
C GLY A 158 -12.43 -20.21 -6.25
N VAL A 159 -11.80 -20.89 -7.22
CA VAL A 159 -10.38 -21.28 -7.18
C VAL A 159 -9.44 -20.08 -7.00
N GLU A 160 -9.80 -18.90 -7.50
CA GLU A 160 -8.99 -17.68 -7.38
C GLU A 160 -8.96 -17.12 -5.95
N THR A 161 -10.05 -17.27 -5.19
CA THR A 161 -10.16 -16.80 -3.80
C THR A 161 -9.44 -17.73 -2.83
N GLU A 162 -9.31 -19.01 -3.15
CA GLU A 162 -8.61 -19.99 -2.31
C GLU A 162 -7.12 -19.66 -2.14
N HIS A 163 -6.44 -19.31 -3.23
CA HIS A 163 -5.04 -18.88 -3.20
C HIS A 163 -4.84 -17.57 -2.40
N LEU A 164 -5.84 -16.69 -2.41
CA LEU A 164 -5.81 -15.44 -1.68
C LEU A 164 -5.86 -15.67 -0.16
N ASN A 165 -6.75 -16.56 0.28
CA ASN A 165 -6.93 -16.88 1.70
C ASN A 165 -5.65 -17.44 2.32
N ASP A 166 -4.97 -18.33 1.59
CA ASP A 166 -3.69 -18.90 2.02
C ASP A 166 -2.61 -17.82 2.14
N LYS A 167 -2.58 -16.86 1.20
CA LYS A 167 -1.57 -15.79 1.20
C LYS A 167 -1.80 -14.75 2.30
N ILE A 168 -3.04 -14.44 2.61
CA ILE A 168 -3.35 -13.55 3.74
C ILE A 168 -2.83 -14.19 5.04
N ALA A 169 -3.15 -15.45 5.27
CA ALA A 169 -2.69 -16.17 6.47
C ALA A 169 -1.15 -16.25 6.52
N GLU A 170 -0.48 -16.56 5.40
CA GLU A 170 0.98 -16.62 5.32
C GLU A 170 1.63 -15.26 5.60
N SER A 171 1.11 -14.18 5.02
CA SER A 171 1.59 -12.83 5.25
C SER A 171 1.46 -12.43 6.73
N LEU A 172 0.32 -12.76 7.35
CA LEU A 172 0.10 -12.51 8.79
C LEU A 172 1.05 -13.33 9.66
N ILE A 173 1.28 -14.61 9.35
CA ILE A 173 2.26 -15.45 10.06
C ILE A 173 3.65 -14.81 9.98
N ASN A 174 4.09 -14.43 8.79
CA ASN A 174 5.39 -13.81 8.58
C ASN A 174 5.53 -12.48 9.34
N SER A 175 4.50 -11.63 9.31
CA SER A 175 4.48 -10.35 10.01
C SER A 175 4.50 -10.52 11.53
N LEU A 176 3.68 -11.42 12.06
CA LEU A 176 3.60 -11.67 13.50
C LEU A 176 4.84 -12.40 14.05
N SER A 177 5.51 -13.22 13.24
CA SER A 177 6.76 -13.93 13.65
C SER A 177 7.94 -12.98 13.90
N ARG A 178 7.85 -11.73 13.43
CA ARG A 178 8.86 -10.69 13.70
C ARG A 178 8.69 -10.01 15.07
N LEU A 179 7.61 -10.32 15.79
CA LEU A 179 7.33 -9.72 17.10
C LEU A 179 8.13 -10.40 18.21
N PRO A 180 8.79 -9.63 19.09
CA PRO A 180 9.50 -10.19 20.23
C PRO A 180 8.53 -10.88 21.18
N LYS A 181 8.97 -11.99 21.78
CA LYS A 181 8.21 -12.78 22.76
C LYS A 181 6.88 -13.39 22.26
N LEU A 182 6.60 -13.35 20.98
CA LEU A 182 5.43 -13.98 20.42
C LEU A 182 5.81 -15.25 19.64
N ARG A 183 5.43 -16.41 20.16
CA ARG A 183 5.54 -17.67 19.43
C ARG A 183 4.39 -17.79 18.44
N VAL A 184 4.70 -17.72 17.15
CA VAL A 184 3.74 -17.91 16.06
C VAL A 184 3.87 -19.33 15.53
N VAL A 185 2.73 -20.01 15.35
CA VAL A 185 2.70 -21.38 14.80
C VAL A 185 3.03 -21.34 13.30
N PRO A 186 4.00 -22.15 12.81
CA PRO A 186 4.35 -22.18 11.40
C PRO A 186 3.17 -22.61 10.50
N ARG A 187 3.16 -22.11 9.25
CA ARG A 187 2.12 -22.43 8.26
C ARG A 187 1.89 -23.91 8.05
N SER A 188 2.94 -24.73 8.03
CA SER A 188 2.86 -26.19 7.83
C SER A 188 1.99 -26.88 8.89
N MET A 189 1.95 -26.35 10.12
CA MET A 189 1.15 -26.92 11.20
C MET A 189 -0.33 -26.48 11.15
N VAL A 190 -0.61 -25.29 10.61
CA VAL A 190 -1.98 -24.79 10.50
C VAL A 190 -2.65 -25.18 9.16
N ALA A 191 -1.89 -25.61 8.17
CA ALA A 191 -2.42 -25.99 6.87
C ALA A 191 -3.46 -27.12 6.92
N ASN A 192 -3.35 -28.02 7.91
CA ASN A 192 -4.28 -29.15 8.11
C ASN A 192 -5.72 -28.70 8.48
N TYR A 193 -5.89 -27.44 8.90
CA TYR A 193 -7.19 -26.87 9.29
C TYR A 193 -7.90 -26.17 8.13
N LYS A 194 -7.32 -26.21 6.92
CA LYS A 194 -7.86 -25.56 5.73
C LYS A 194 -9.25 -26.12 5.37
N GLY A 195 -10.21 -25.22 5.14
CA GLY A 195 -11.58 -25.56 4.76
C GLY A 195 -12.41 -26.21 5.86
N GLN A 196 -11.90 -26.32 7.07
CA GLN A 196 -12.58 -26.93 8.19
C GLN A 196 -13.17 -25.85 9.11
N ASN A 197 -14.45 -25.99 9.44
CA ASN A 197 -15.07 -25.15 10.47
C ASN A 197 -14.87 -25.77 11.85
N ILE A 198 -13.66 -25.60 12.40
CA ILE A 198 -13.25 -26.21 13.67
C ILE A 198 -13.43 -25.20 14.81
N ASP A 199 -13.84 -25.69 15.98
CA ASP A 199 -13.85 -24.86 17.19
C ASP A 199 -12.42 -24.36 17.50
N PRO A 200 -12.18 -23.04 17.53
CA PRO A 200 -10.87 -22.47 17.84
C PRO A 200 -10.22 -23.02 19.12
N ARG A 201 -11.02 -23.44 20.10
CA ARG A 201 -10.54 -24.06 21.35
C ARG A 201 -9.83 -25.38 21.11
N THR A 202 -10.32 -26.17 20.17
CA THR A 202 -9.72 -27.45 19.81
C THR A 202 -8.36 -27.20 19.17
N VAL A 203 -8.30 -26.28 18.20
CA VAL A 203 -7.05 -25.85 17.57
C VAL A 203 -6.05 -25.32 18.58
N GLY A 204 -6.50 -24.49 19.53
CA GLY A 204 -5.63 -23.93 20.54
C GLY A 204 -4.98 -24.98 21.45
N ARG A 205 -5.72 -26.02 21.79
CA ARG A 205 -5.20 -27.15 22.58
C ARG A 205 -4.21 -28.00 21.78
N GLU A 206 -4.54 -28.32 20.52
CA GLU A 206 -3.69 -29.13 19.66
C GLU A 206 -2.37 -28.44 19.31
N LEU A 207 -2.40 -27.14 19.05
CA LEU A 207 -1.23 -26.33 18.71
C LEU A 207 -0.55 -25.71 19.96
N ASN A 208 -1.12 -25.91 21.14
CA ASN A 208 -0.66 -25.33 22.39
C ASN A 208 -0.43 -23.81 22.29
N VAL A 209 -1.47 -23.09 21.84
CA VAL A 209 -1.45 -21.63 21.71
C VAL A 209 -2.52 -21.00 22.59
N ARG A 210 -2.24 -19.77 23.05
CA ARG A 210 -3.18 -19.01 23.85
C ARG A 210 -4.19 -18.24 23.02
N ALA A 211 -3.81 -17.79 21.83
CA ALA A 211 -4.72 -17.06 20.94
C ALA A 211 -4.76 -17.67 19.54
N VAL A 212 -5.88 -17.44 18.87
CA VAL A 212 -6.08 -17.84 17.47
C VAL A 212 -6.61 -16.64 16.70
N VAL A 213 -6.02 -16.42 15.51
CA VAL A 213 -6.60 -15.55 14.49
C VAL A 213 -7.41 -16.40 13.53
N THR A 214 -8.66 -16.02 13.33
CA THR A 214 -9.56 -16.59 12.34
C THR A 214 -10.01 -15.50 11.38
N GLY A 215 -10.45 -15.86 10.19
CA GLY A 215 -10.96 -14.87 9.26
C GLY A 215 -11.78 -15.48 8.14
N ARG A 216 -12.47 -14.60 7.43
CA ARG A 216 -13.28 -14.92 6.25
C ARG A 216 -12.98 -13.93 5.16
N VAL A 217 -12.98 -14.40 3.94
CA VAL A 217 -12.77 -13.57 2.76
C VAL A 217 -13.98 -13.71 1.85
N ARG A 218 -14.47 -12.58 1.37
CA ARG A 218 -15.58 -12.51 0.41
C ARG A 218 -15.19 -11.55 -0.70
N ARG A 219 -15.33 -11.97 -1.95
CA ARG A 219 -15.09 -11.13 -3.11
C ARG A 219 -16.41 -10.70 -3.75
N HIS A 220 -16.53 -9.41 -4.07
CA HIS A 220 -17.63 -8.82 -4.83
C HIS A 220 -17.07 -7.99 -5.98
N GLY A 221 -16.94 -8.60 -7.16
CA GLY A 221 -16.33 -7.92 -8.32
C GLY A 221 -14.89 -7.48 -8.03
N ASP A 222 -14.66 -6.17 -8.04
CA ASP A 222 -13.36 -5.53 -7.78
C ASP A 222 -13.10 -5.24 -6.29
N THR A 223 -14.09 -5.50 -5.43
CA THR A 223 -13.99 -5.26 -3.98
C THR A 223 -13.81 -6.58 -3.24
N ILE A 224 -12.94 -6.56 -2.24
CA ILE A 224 -12.73 -7.64 -1.30
C ILE A 224 -13.16 -7.20 0.09
N SER A 225 -13.92 -8.07 0.78
CA SER A 225 -14.27 -7.92 2.19
C SER A 225 -13.52 -9.00 2.98
N ILE A 226 -12.70 -8.59 3.92
CA ILE A 226 -11.92 -9.47 4.79
C ILE A 226 -12.35 -9.22 6.22
N GLN A 227 -12.97 -10.21 6.84
CA GLN A 227 -13.17 -10.23 8.28
C GLN A 227 -11.99 -10.93 8.93
N ALA A 228 -11.45 -10.34 9.98
CA ALA A 228 -10.41 -10.96 10.81
C ALA A 228 -10.76 -10.80 12.28
N ASP A 229 -10.62 -11.87 13.03
CA ASP A 229 -10.97 -11.96 14.45
C ASP A 229 -9.80 -12.55 15.26
N LEU A 230 -9.48 -11.94 16.40
CA LEU A 230 -8.50 -12.43 17.38
C LEU A 230 -9.22 -12.94 18.63
N ILE A 231 -9.05 -14.22 18.92
CA ILE A 231 -9.75 -14.93 19.99
C ILE A 231 -8.73 -15.36 21.07
N ASP A 232 -8.92 -14.91 22.31
CA ASP A 232 -8.20 -15.42 23.48
C ASP A 232 -8.88 -16.72 23.96
N LEU A 233 -8.15 -17.81 23.92
CA LEU A 233 -8.68 -19.14 24.21
C LEU A 233 -8.75 -19.46 25.72
N GLU A 234 -7.98 -18.74 26.55
CA GLU A 234 -8.04 -18.90 28.01
C GLU A 234 -9.36 -18.36 28.56
N ASN A 235 -9.78 -17.18 28.06
CA ASN A 235 -11.03 -16.54 28.48
C ASN A 235 -12.19 -16.82 27.53
N VAL A 236 -11.94 -17.52 26.43
CA VAL A 236 -12.92 -17.80 25.35
C VAL A 236 -13.62 -16.53 24.90
N ALA A 237 -12.86 -15.50 24.68
CA ALA A 237 -13.37 -14.19 24.30
C ALA A 237 -12.72 -13.68 23.01
N GLN A 238 -13.53 -13.15 22.12
CA GLN A 238 -13.03 -12.35 21.03
C GLN A 238 -12.51 -11.03 21.61
N ILE A 239 -11.19 -10.82 21.50
CA ILE A 239 -10.54 -9.60 22.01
C ILE A 239 -10.43 -8.51 20.97
N TRP A 240 -10.53 -8.88 19.70
CA TRP A 240 -10.58 -7.96 18.58
C TRP A 240 -11.25 -8.63 17.38
N GLY A 241 -11.92 -7.83 16.55
CA GLY A 241 -12.47 -8.24 15.26
C GLY A 241 -12.80 -7.03 14.42
N GLN A 242 -12.49 -7.12 13.14
CA GLN A 242 -12.73 -6.02 12.18
C GLN A 242 -13.01 -6.57 10.77
N ILE A 243 -13.84 -5.82 10.04
CA ILE A 243 -14.10 -6.06 8.63
C ILE A 243 -13.41 -4.96 7.82
N TYR A 244 -12.68 -5.37 6.78
CA TYR A 244 -11.98 -4.51 5.86
C TYR A 244 -12.61 -4.63 4.48
N GLU A 245 -13.17 -3.54 3.98
CA GLU A 245 -13.68 -3.46 2.62
C GLU A 245 -12.75 -2.57 1.79
N ARG A 246 -12.11 -3.15 0.79
CA ARG A 246 -11.11 -2.48 -0.04
C ARG A 246 -11.19 -3.01 -1.47
N LYS A 247 -10.58 -2.25 -2.38
CA LYS A 247 -10.33 -2.77 -3.73
C LYS A 247 -9.30 -3.89 -3.68
N MET A 248 -9.42 -4.82 -4.62
CA MET A 248 -8.48 -5.94 -4.76
C MET A 248 -7.02 -5.46 -4.86
N ALA A 249 -6.77 -4.31 -5.51
CA ALA A 249 -5.46 -3.70 -5.62
C ALA A 249 -4.82 -3.30 -4.27
N ASP A 250 -5.62 -3.10 -3.23
CA ASP A 250 -5.17 -2.63 -1.92
C ASP A 250 -4.94 -3.79 -0.92
N ILE A 251 -4.95 -5.03 -1.37
CA ILE A 251 -4.90 -6.21 -0.51
C ILE A 251 -3.67 -6.25 0.41
N LEU A 252 -2.52 -5.81 -0.08
CA LEU A 252 -1.28 -5.75 0.71
C LEU A 252 -1.41 -4.77 1.88
N ILE A 253 -2.11 -3.65 1.65
CA ILE A 253 -2.41 -2.65 2.68
C ILE A 253 -3.29 -3.27 3.77
N VAL A 254 -4.29 -4.06 3.37
CA VAL A 254 -5.20 -4.73 4.31
C VAL A 254 -4.45 -5.75 5.17
N GLN A 255 -3.53 -6.52 4.59
CA GLN A 255 -2.71 -7.48 5.34
C GLN A 255 -1.88 -6.78 6.43
N ASP A 256 -1.25 -5.66 6.09
CA ASP A 256 -0.46 -4.86 7.03
C ASP A 256 -1.36 -4.25 8.13
N ASP A 257 -2.56 -3.76 7.78
CA ASP A 257 -3.54 -3.23 8.72
C ASP A 257 -4.04 -4.30 9.70
N ILE A 258 -4.31 -5.53 9.22
CA ILE A 258 -4.72 -6.65 10.06
C ILE A 258 -3.59 -7.02 11.03
N ALA A 259 -2.36 -7.18 10.54
CA ALA A 259 -1.20 -7.52 11.37
C ALA A 259 -0.98 -6.49 12.48
N ARG A 260 -1.07 -5.20 12.14
CA ARG A 260 -0.96 -4.10 13.10
C ARG A 260 -2.06 -4.15 14.17
N ASN A 261 -3.31 -4.35 13.77
CA ASN A 261 -4.43 -4.36 14.71
C ASN A 261 -4.39 -5.60 15.63
N ILE A 262 -4.04 -6.78 15.12
CA ILE A 262 -3.80 -7.98 15.94
C ILE A 262 -2.75 -7.66 17.00
N PHE A 263 -1.64 -7.11 16.56
CA PHE A 263 -0.54 -6.74 17.43
C PHE A 263 -0.97 -5.79 18.56
N GLU A 264 -1.70 -4.70 18.25
CA GLU A 264 -2.16 -3.72 19.25
C GLU A 264 -3.04 -4.37 20.35
N ASN A 265 -3.71 -5.47 20.02
CA ASN A 265 -4.60 -6.18 20.92
C ASN A 265 -3.97 -7.36 21.68
N LEU A 266 -2.71 -7.75 21.37
CA LEU A 266 -2.04 -8.88 22.04
C LEU A 266 -1.65 -8.60 23.49
N ARG A 267 -1.69 -7.36 23.99
CA ARG A 267 -1.39 -6.97 25.37
C ARG A 267 -0.03 -7.47 25.88
N LEU A 268 0.97 -7.51 25.01
CA LEU A 268 2.30 -8.01 25.37
C LEU A 268 2.92 -7.17 26.51
N ARG A 269 3.52 -7.84 27.50
CA ARG A 269 4.33 -7.17 28.54
C ARG A 269 5.74 -6.99 28.01
N LEU A 270 6.01 -5.81 27.44
CA LEU A 270 7.28 -5.48 26.83
C LEU A 270 8.12 -4.60 27.76
N ASN A 271 9.41 -4.89 27.84
CA ASN A 271 10.39 -3.99 28.43
C ASN A 271 10.65 -2.76 27.52
N VAL A 272 11.51 -1.84 27.94
CA VAL A 272 11.77 -0.59 27.19
C VAL A 272 12.34 -0.87 25.80
N GLU A 273 13.27 -1.83 25.70
CA GLU A 273 13.91 -2.17 24.42
C GLU A 273 12.94 -2.86 23.46
N GLU A 274 12.15 -3.80 23.96
CA GLU A 274 11.11 -4.47 23.18
C GLU A 274 10.02 -3.50 22.69
N LYS A 275 9.72 -2.45 23.48
CA LYS A 275 8.81 -1.37 23.04
C LYS A 275 9.40 -0.56 21.90
N LYS A 276 10.72 -0.29 21.93
CA LYS A 276 11.41 0.40 20.83
C LYS A 276 11.40 -0.44 19.55
N GLN A 277 11.80 -1.72 19.65
CA GLN A 277 11.77 -2.65 18.50
C GLN A 277 10.40 -2.71 17.86
N LEU A 278 9.38 -2.73 18.68
CA LEU A 278 8.02 -2.73 18.26
C LEU A 278 7.56 -1.46 17.56
N GLU A 279 7.91 -0.30 18.12
CA GLU A 279 7.58 0.98 17.49
C GLU A 279 8.35 1.13 16.18
N ALA A 280 9.60 0.69 16.10
CA ALA A 280 10.36 0.60 14.86
C ALA A 280 9.67 -0.30 13.83
N TYR A 281 9.17 -1.46 14.25
CA TYR A 281 8.39 -2.35 13.39
C TYR A 281 7.10 -1.69 12.87
N ARG A 282 6.35 -0.96 13.73
CA ARG A 282 5.15 -0.23 13.31
C ARG A 282 5.45 0.83 12.25
N LEU A 283 6.53 1.59 12.47
CA LEU A 283 6.98 2.60 11.52
C LEU A 283 7.43 1.96 10.20
N TYR A 284 8.13 0.83 10.28
CA TYR A 284 8.50 0.02 9.12
C TYR A 284 7.27 -0.40 8.30
N LEU A 285 6.21 -0.92 8.95
CA LEU A 285 4.97 -1.31 8.24
C LEU A 285 4.31 -0.13 7.54
N LYS A 286 4.27 1.06 8.17
CA LYS A 286 3.79 2.29 7.51
C LYS A 286 4.65 2.64 6.30
N GLY A 287 5.97 2.52 6.42
CA GLY A 287 6.90 2.72 5.32
C GLY A 287 6.68 1.75 4.16
N ARG A 288 6.47 0.46 4.45
CA ARG A 288 6.15 -0.56 3.44
C ARG A 288 4.82 -0.29 2.74
N ASN A 289 3.80 0.13 3.48
CA ASN A 289 2.52 0.53 2.91
C ASN A 289 2.69 1.69 1.92
N SER A 290 3.41 2.75 2.30
CA SER A 290 3.70 3.87 1.40
C SER A 290 4.53 3.42 0.19
N TRP A 291 5.53 2.56 0.36
CA TRP A 291 6.32 2.00 -0.74
C TRP A 291 5.45 1.21 -1.74
N ASN A 292 4.46 0.45 -1.29
CA ASN A 292 3.56 -0.34 -2.14
C ASN A 292 2.71 0.51 -3.09
N LYS A 293 2.37 1.75 -2.73
CA LYS A 293 1.59 2.66 -3.57
C LYS A 293 2.34 3.20 -4.79
N ARG A 294 3.67 3.11 -4.81
CA ARG A 294 4.54 3.40 -5.96
C ARG A 294 4.41 4.80 -6.56
N THR A 295 3.97 5.80 -5.81
CA THR A 295 4.00 7.21 -6.24
C THR A 295 5.18 7.96 -5.61
N ALA A 296 5.66 9.03 -6.26
CA ALA A 296 6.80 9.80 -5.73
C ALA A 296 6.53 10.35 -4.32
N SER A 297 5.33 10.88 -4.06
CA SER A 297 4.94 11.40 -2.75
C SER A 297 4.89 10.32 -1.68
N GLU A 298 4.33 9.16 -2.01
CA GLU A 298 4.25 8.03 -1.07
C GLU A 298 5.63 7.42 -0.80
N LEU A 299 6.52 7.33 -1.82
CA LEU A 299 7.89 6.89 -1.60
C LEU A 299 8.66 7.84 -0.69
N GLN A 300 8.46 9.16 -0.81
CA GLN A 300 9.02 10.14 0.12
C GLN A 300 8.46 9.99 1.54
N GLN A 301 7.15 9.73 1.67
CA GLN A 301 6.53 9.42 2.95
C GLN A 301 7.08 8.12 3.56
N GLY A 302 7.31 7.10 2.73
CA GLY A 302 7.97 5.85 3.12
C GLY A 302 9.36 6.09 3.69
N ILE A 303 10.18 6.94 3.05
CA ILE A 303 11.49 7.35 3.56
C ILE A 303 11.38 7.93 4.97
N GLN A 304 10.43 8.84 5.21
CA GLN A 304 10.23 9.43 6.53
C GLN A 304 9.89 8.38 7.60
N TYR A 305 9.01 7.43 7.27
CA TYR A 305 8.66 6.35 8.20
C TYR A 305 9.85 5.41 8.50
N PHE A 306 10.64 5.06 7.48
CA PHE A 306 11.83 4.24 7.69
C PHE A 306 12.91 4.96 8.48
N GLN A 307 13.10 6.27 8.26
CA GLN A 307 14.01 7.09 9.07
C GLN A 307 13.56 7.15 10.54
N GLN A 308 12.28 7.37 10.82
CA GLN A 308 11.74 7.32 12.17
C GLN A 308 11.92 5.95 12.81
N ALA A 309 11.77 4.85 12.04
CA ALA A 309 12.02 3.50 12.54
C ALA A 309 13.49 3.33 12.94
N ILE A 310 14.43 3.84 12.14
CA ILE A 310 15.87 3.81 12.41
C ILE A 310 16.23 4.68 13.63
N GLU A 311 15.61 5.85 13.78
CA GLU A 311 15.80 6.71 14.96
C GLU A 311 15.30 6.01 16.25
N THR A 312 14.22 5.24 16.13
CA THR A 312 13.63 4.50 17.25
C THR A 312 14.47 3.27 17.63
N ASP A 313 14.92 2.51 16.65
CA ASP A 313 15.80 1.35 16.80
C ASP A 313 16.87 1.36 15.69
N PRO A 314 18.09 1.87 15.97
CA PRO A 314 19.19 1.91 15.00
C PRO A 314 19.69 0.54 14.52
N ASN A 315 19.29 -0.54 15.19
CA ASN A 315 19.63 -1.92 14.81
C ASN A 315 18.51 -2.62 14.03
N TYR A 316 17.45 -1.91 13.67
CA TYR A 316 16.32 -2.48 12.93
C TYR A 316 16.65 -2.57 11.42
N ALA A 317 17.38 -3.61 11.01
CA ALA A 317 17.84 -3.84 9.63
C ALA A 317 16.76 -3.69 8.54
N PRO A 318 15.49 -4.19 8.72
CA PRO A 318 14.47 -4.05 7.70
C PRO A 318 14.12 -2.60 7.34
N ALA A 319 14.27 -1.63 8.26
CA ALA A 319 14.01 -0.22 7.96
C ALA A 319 15.06 0.35 7.00
N TYR A 320 16.32 -0.03 7.15
CA TYR A 320 17.38 0.36 6.20
C TYR A 320 17.15 -0.24 4.81
N ALA A 321 16.73 -1.52 4.72
CA ALA A 321 16.38 -2.13 3.44
C ALA A 321 15.18 -1.43 2.79
N GLY A 322 14.14 -1.10 3.55
CA GLY A 322 12.99 -0.32 3.07
C GLY A 322 13.37 1.08 2.58
N LEU A 323 14.31 1.73 3.28
CA LEU A 323 14.88 3.02 2.89
C LEU A 323 15.61 2.92 1.55
N ALA A 324 16.43 1.87 1.36
CA ALA A 324 17.11 1.59 0.10
C ALA A 324 16.11 1.35 -1.05
N ASP A 325 15.04 0.58 -0.79
CA ASP A 325 13.97 0.32 -1.73
C ASP A 325 13.26 1.61 -2.19
N CYS A 326 12.99 2.53 -1.26
CA CYS A 326 12.38 3.82 -1.60
C CYS A 326 13.28 4.66 -2.50
N TYR A 327 14.58 4.79 -2.18
CA TYR A 327 15.52 5.53 -3.01
C TYR A 327 15.69 4.90 -4.40
N ASN A 328 15.77 3.56 -4.50
CA ASN A 328 15.80 2.85 -5.77
C ASN A 328 14.57 3.18 -6.63
N MET A 329 13.37 3.14 -6.04
CA MET A 329 12.14 3.41 -6.78
C MET A 329 11.97 4.89 -7.14
N LEU A 330 12.42 5.84 -6.33
CA LEU A 330 12.41 7.26 -6.70
C LEU A 330 13.26 7.52 -7.95
N VAL A 331 14.40 6.81 -8.09
CA VAL A 331 15.22 6.88 -9.33
C VAL A 331 14.48 6.24 -10.51
N VAL A 332 13.88 5.06 -10.32
CA VAL A 332 13.12 4.35 -11.38
C VAL A 332 11.99 5.20 -11.93
N TYR A 333 11.28 5.92 -11.07
CA TYR A 333 10.16 6.79 -11.47
C TYR A 333 10.58 8.21 -11.89
N GLY A 334 11.90 8.50 -11.92
CA GLY A 334 12.42 9.81 -12.34
C GLY A 334 12.13 10.95 -11.36
N ALA A 335 11.80 10.62 -10.12
CA ALA A 335 11.55 11.59 -9.06
C ALA A 335 12.83 12.09 -8.37
N THR A 336 13.93 11.35 -8.53
CA THR A 336 15.26 11.70 -8.01
C THR A 336 16.31 11.36 -9.07
N HIS A 337 17.32 12.23 -9.19
CA HIS A 337 18.43 12.00 -10.13
C HIS A 337 19.24 10.75 -9.70
N PRO A 338 19.67 9.87 -10.64
CA PRO A 338 20.45 8.65 -10.32
C PRO A 338 21.68 8.91 -9.45
N LYS A 339 22.42 9.99 -9.72
CA LYS A 339 23.62 10.40 -8.95
C LYS A 339 23.32 10.75 -7.48
N GLU A 340 22.09 11.05 -7.15
CA GLU A 340 21.65 11.38 -5.78
C GLU A 340 21.00 10.18 -5.09
N GLY A 341 20.15 9.44 -5.81
CA GLY A 341 19.35 8.36 -5.23
C GLY A 341 20.15 7.10 -4.97
N PHE A 342 20.95 6.63 -5.93
CA PHE A 342 21.69 5.38 -5.77
C PHE A 342 22.76 5.39 -4.67
N PRO A 343 23.57 6.46 -4.46
CA PRO A 343 24.48 6.49 -3.32
C PRO A 343 23.75 6.31 -1.98
N LYS A 344 22.61 6.99 -1.78
CA LYS A 344 21.79 6.86 -0.57
C LYS A 344 21.19 5.47 -0.42
N ALA A 345 20.67 4.91 -1.53
CA ALA A 345 20.14 3.54 -1.55
C ALA A 345 21.23 2.51 -1.18
N LYS A 346 22.44 2.69 -1.75
CA LYS A 346 23.58 1.79 -1.52
C LYS A 346 24.05 1.83 -0.07
N GLU A 347 24.20 3.02 0.51
CA GLU A 347 24.55 3.20 1.91
C GLU A 347 23.54 2.50 2.83
N ALA A 348 22.26 2.71 2.59
CA ALA A 348 21.20 2.08 3.37
C ALA A 348 21.20 0.55 3.21
N ALA A 349 21.35 0.02 1.98
CA ALA A 349 21.37 -1.43 1.76
C ALA A 349 22.59 -2.10 2.42
N ILE A 350 23.76 -1.47 2.35
CA ILE A 350 24.99 -1.95 3.03
C ILE A 350 24.77 -1.95 4.55
N LYS A 351 24.20 -0.87 5.08
CA LYS A 351 23.92 -0.77 6.53
C LYS A 351 22.95 -1.85 7.00
N ALA A 352 21.93 -2.16 6.20
CA ALA A 352 21.02 -3.27 6.49
C ALA A 352 21.76 -4.61 6.61
N LEU A 353 22.68 -4.91 5.67
CA LEU A 353 23.47 -6.15 5.65
C LEU A 353 24.54 -6.21 6.75
N GLU A 354 25.08 -5.06 7.20
CA GLU A 354 25.97 -5.00 8.38
C GLU A 354 25.24 -5.41 9.68
N ILE A 355 23.94 -5.11 9.76
CA ILE A 355 23.12 -5.47 10.93
C ILE A 355 22.58 -6.90 10.81
N ASP A 356 22.09 -7.28 9.63
CA ASP A 356 21.53 -8.61 9.34
C ASP A 356 21.94 -9.05 7.93
N GLU A 357 22.96 -9.89 7.82
CA GLU A 357 23.47 -10.44 6.57
C GLU A 357 22.49 -11.42 5.89
N SER A 358 21.48 -11.90 6.60
CA SER A 358 20.48 -12.84 6.09
C SER A 358 19.25 -12.14 5.48
N LEU A 359 19.22 -10.81 5.42
CA LEU A 359 18.06 -10.04 4.97
C LEU A 359 17.95 -10.03 3.45
N ALA A 360 17.02 -10.81 2.90
CA ALA A 360 16.78 -10.95 1.46
C ALA A 360 16.45 -9.60 0.79
N GLU A 361 15.71 -8.74 1.45
CA GLU A 361 15.35 -7.40 1.01
C GLU A 361 16.60 -6.55 0.72
N ALA A 362 17.57 -6.58 1.61
CA ALA A 362 18.80 -5.79 1.47
C ALA A 362 19.71 -6.33 0.34
N HIS A 363 19.82 -7.66 0.22
CA HIS A 363 20.51 -8.28 -0.93
C HIS A 363 19.85 -7.90 -2.25
N THR A 364 18.51 -7.89 -2.32
CA THR A 364 17.76 -7.50 -3.51
C THR A 364 18.03 -6.05 -3.90
N SER A 365 17.94 -5.12 -2.94
CA SER A 365 18.20 -3.69 -3.17
C SER A 365 19.64 -3.43 -3.61
N LEU A 366 20.61 -4.08 -2.98
CA LEU A 366 22.03 -3.93 -3.35
C LEU A 366 22.30 -4.54 -4.74
N ALA A 367 21.73 -5.70 -5.07
CA ALA A 367 21.86 -6.33 -6.38
C ALA A 367 21.30 -5.43 -7.49
N PHE A 368 20.15 -4.79 -7.25
CA PHE A 368 19.56 -3.82 -8.18
C PHE A 368 20.51 -2.63 -8.44
N ILE A 369 21.14 -2.09 -7.39
CA ILE A 369 22.10 -0.99 -7.49
C ILE A 369 23.35 -1.44 -8.24
N LYS A 370 23.87 -2.62 -7.93
CA LYS A 370 25.02 -3.24 -8.63
C LYS A 370 24.74 -3.34 -10.13
N PHE A 371 23.54 -3.76 -10.51
CA PHE A 371 23.13 -3.87 -11.90
C PHE A 371 22.95 -2.50 -12.57
N ARG A 372 22.10 -1.64 -12.02
CA ARG A 372 21.63 -0.40 -12.67
C ARG A 372 22.63 0.74 -12.60
N TRP A 373 23.41 0.81 -11.54
CA TRP A 373 24.31 1.92 -11.25
C TRP A 373 25.79 1.55 -11.35
N ASP A 374 26.24 0.54 -10.58
CA ASP A 374 27.64 0.11 -10.60
C ASP A 374 28.01 -0.61 -11.92
N ARG A 375 27.00 -1.12 -12.66
CA ARG A 375 27.15 -1.94 -13.86
C ARG A 375 28.01 -3.18 -13.62
N ASP A 376 27.93 -3.71 -12.40
CA ASP A 376 28.59 -4.94 -11.98
C ASP A 376 27.63 -6.11 -12.07
N ARG A 377 27.64 -6.77 -13.23
CA ARG A 377 26.71 -7.88 -13.52
C ARG A 377 26.92 -9.09 -12.63
N VAL A 378 28.20 -9.41 -12.33
CA VAL A 378 28.53 -10.61 -11.56
C VAL A 378 28.01 -10.50 -10.13
N GLU A 379 28.29 -9.38 -9.47
CA GLU A 379 27.82 -9.15 -8.10
C GLU A 379 26.31 -8.93 -8.06
N ALA A 380 25.69 -8.35 -9.10
CA ALA A 380 24.25 -8.22 -9.19
C ALA A 380 23.55 -9.60 -9.25
N GLU A 381 24.01 -10.50 -10.11
CA GLU A 381 23.43 -11.83 -10.23
C GLU A 381 23.58 -12.63 -8.93
N ARG A 382 24.78 -12.62 -8.35
CA ARG A 382 25.04 -13.26 -7.05
C ARG A 382 24.10 -12.75 -5.97
N GLY A 383 23.90 -11.42 -5.89
CA GLY A 383 23.00 -10.81 -4.92
C GLY A 383 21.55 -11.20 -5.09
N PHE A 384 21.01 -11.23 -6.33
CA PHE A 384 19.65 -11.69 -6.58
C PHE A 384 19.47 -13.17 -6.24
N GLN A 385 20.40 -14.03 -6.65
CA GLN A 385 20.37 -15.47 -6.32
C GLN A 385 20.45 -15.71 -4.81
N GLN A 386 21.29 -14.94 -4.09
CA GLN A 386 21.36 -15.00 -2.63
C GLN A 386 20.04 -14.59 -1.98
N ALA A 387 19.41 -13.51 -2.44
CA ALA A 387 18.11 -13.07 -1.95
C ALA A 387 17.02 -14.14 -2.12
N ILE A 388 16.94 -14.73 -3.32
CA ILE A 388 15.99 -15.81 -3.63
C ILE A 388 16.27 -17.05 -2.78
N LYS A 389 17.55 -17.39 -2.56
CA LYS A 389 17.93 -18.51 -1.69
C LYS A 389 17.52 -18.28 -0.24
N LEU A 390 17.71 -17.07 0.29
CA LEU A 390 17.35 -16.70 1.65
C LEU A 390 15.83 -16.68 1.85
N GLN A 391 15.10 -16.12 0.90
CA GLN A 391 13.64 -16.02 0.95
C GLN A 391 13.00 -16.26 -0.42
N PRO A 392 12.71 -17.53 -0.78
CA PRO A 392 12.13 -17.87 -2.09
C PRO A 392 10.73 -17.31 -2.36
N SER A 393 10.06 -16.81 -1.32
CA SER A 393 8.74 -16.16 -1.43
C SER A 393 8.82 -14.62 -1.52
N TYR A 394 10.01 -14.04 -1.56
CA TYR A 394 10.17 -12.59 -1.66
C TYR A 394 10.00 -12.11 -3.11
N ALA A 395 8.77 -11.73 -3.46
CA ALA A 395 8.40 -11.36 -4.83
C ALA A 395 9.28 -10.26 -5.47
N PRO A 396 9.71 -9.19 -4.76
CA PRO A 396 10.60 -8.18 -5.35
C PRO A 396 11.96 -8.73 -5.81
N ALA A 397 12.51 -9.78 -5.18
CA ALA A 397 13.75 -10.41 -5.64
C ALA A 397 13.58 -11.02 -7.04
N HIS A 398 12.52 -11.80 -7.25
CA HIS A 398 12.17 -12.37 -8.55
C HIS A 398 11.88 -11.28 -9.59
N GLN A 399 11.11 -10.24 -9.21
CA GLN A 399 10.78 -9.11 -10.07
C GLN A 399 12.02 -8.39 -10.59
N TRP A 400 12.96 -8.06 -9.71
CA TRP A 400 14.14 -7.29 -10.11
C TRP A 400 15.18 -8.16 -10.79
N TYR A 401 15.25 -9.44 -10.41
CA TYR A 401 16.08 -10.41 -11.11
C TYR A 401 15.60 -10.65 -12.56
N SER A 402 14.29 -10.70 -12.80
CA SER A 402 13.77 -10.76 -14.17
C SER A 402 14.18 -9.55 -15.02
N SER A 403 14.25 -8.34 -14.40
CA SER A 403 14.73 -7.13 -15.07
C SER A 403 16.24 -7.19 -15.41
N TYR A 404 17.02 -7.90 -14.62
CA TYR A 404 18.42 -8.18 -14.90
C TYR A 404 18.56 -9.20 -16.04
N LEU A 405 17.83 -10.30 -15.97
CA LEU A 405 17.88 -11.39 -16.95
C LEU A 405 17.46 -10.92 -18.35
N ILE A 406 16.37 -10.11 -18.45
CA ILE A 406 15.89 -9.61 -19.73
C ILE A 406 16.92 -8.69 -20.40
N ALA A 407 17.63 -7.84 -19.63
CA ALA A 407 18.67 -6.97 -20.18
C ALA A 407 19.86 -7.74 -20.76
N LEU A 408 20.06 -8.98 -20.32
CA LEU A 408 21.09 -9.89 -20.80
C LEU A 408 20.60 -10.87 -21.88
N GLU A 409 19.39 -10.68 -22.42
CA GLU A 409 18.76 -11.56 -23.42
C GLU A 409 18.49 -13.00 -22.94
N ARG A 410 18.45 -13.21 -21.62
CA ARG A 410 18.04 -14.48 -21.00
C ARG A 410 16.51 -14.50 -20.89
N PHE A 411 15.84 -14.53 -22.06
CA PHE A 411 14.40 -14.27 -22.19
C PHE A 411 13.54 -15.28 -21.42
N ASP A 412 13.81 -16.58 -21.55
CA ASP A 412 12.99 -17.61 -20.91
C ASP A 412 13.10 -17.54 -19.38
N GLU A 413 14.31 -17.33 -18.86
CA GLU A 413 14.54 -17.18 -17.43
C GLU A 413 13.88 -15.89 -16.90
N ALA A 414 13.97 -14.80 -17.64
CA ALA A 414 13.32 -13.55 -17.27
C ALA A 414 11.79 -13.69 -17.18
N ILE A 415 11.18 -14.41 -18.13
CA ILE A 415 9.75 -14.70 -18.13
C ILE A 415 9.38 -15.61 -16.96
N ALA A 416 10.19 -16.63 -16.66
CA ALA A 416 9.96 -17.53 -15.53
C ALA A 416 9.96 -16.77 -14.19
N GLU A 417 10.96 -15.91 -13.96
CA GLU A 417 11.07 -15.10 -12.75
C GLU A 417 9.95 -14.04 -12.63
N ALA A 418 9.56 -13.41 -13.75
CA ALA A 418 8.42 -12.49 -13.77
C ALA A 418 7.09 -13.22 -13.52
N THR A 419 6.90 -14.42 -14.06
CA THR A 419 5.74 -15.28 -13.77
C THR A 419 5.73 -15.67 -12.31
N ARG A 420 6.91 -16.06 -11.75
CA ARG A 420 7.03 -16.36 -10.32
C ARG A 420 6.65 -15.18 -9.44
N THR A 421 7.01 -13.95 -9.83
CA THR A 421 6.56 -12.73 -9.16
C THR A 421 5.04 -12.63 -9.12
N GLN A 422 4.37 -12.87 -10.27
CA GLN A 422 2.91 -12.83 -10.36
C GLN A 422 2.25 -13.95 -9.53
N GLU A 423 2.83 -15.14 -9.50
CA GLU A 423 2.35 -16.25 -8.65
C GLU A 423 2.46 -15.90 -7.15
N LEU A 424 3.55 -15.25 -6.75
CA LEU A 424 3.76 -14.80 -5.38
C LEU A 424 2.83 -13.65 -5.00
N GLU A 425 2.52 -12.75 -5.93
CA GLU A 425 1.63 -11.59 -5.75
C GLU A 425 0.54 -11.52 -6.82
N PRO A 426 -0.42 -12.48 -6.89
CA PRO A 426 -1.40 -12.59 -7.98
C PRO A 426 -2.35 -11.40 -8.06
N LEU A 427 -2.50 -10.63 -6.98
CA LEU A 427 -3.37 -9.46 -6.92
C LEU A 427 -2.62 -8.15 -7.12
N SER A 428 -1.29 -8.21 -7.25
CA SER A 428 -0.46 -7.03 -7.50
C SER A 428 -0.54 -6.66 -8.97
N PHE A 429 -1.20 -5.53 -9.27
CA PHE A 429 -1.17 -4.96 -10.62
C PHE A 429 0.24 -4.60 -11.06
N ILE A 430 1.13 -4.30 -10.11
CA ILE A 430 2.54 -4.01 -10.39
C ILE A 430 3.26 -5.27 -10.85
N ALA A 431 3.08 -6.40 -10.18
CA ALA A 431 3.66 -7.69 -10.57
C ALA A 431 3.15 -8.13 -11.95
N SER A 432 1.82 -8.04 -12.16
CA SER A 432 1.18 -8.38 -13.42
C SER A 432 1.62 -7.47 -14.58
N ALA A 433 1.72 -6.16 -14.35
CA ALA A 433 2.19 -5.21 -15.35
C ALA A 433 3.69 -5.42 -15.65
N HIS A 434 4.48 -5.79 -14.66
CA HIS A 434 5.89 -6.11 -14.85
C HIS A 434 6.08 -7.33 -15.77
N LEU A 435 5.29 -8.38 -15.60
CA LEU A 435 5.29 -9.52 -16.53
C LEU A 435 4.96 -9.05 -17.97
N GLY A 436 3.97 -8.15 -18.14
CA GLY A 436 3.67 -7.55 -19.44
C GLY A 436 4.86 -6.83 -20.06
N TRP A 437 5.66 -6.12 -19.25
CA TRP A 437 6.88 -5.46 -19.71
C TRP A 437 7.98 -6.44 -20.12
N ILE A 438 8.20 -7.50 -19.36
CA ILE A 438 9.16 -8.56 -19.70
C ILE A 438 8.76 -9.25 -21.02
N LEU A 439 7.47 -9.57 -21.20
CA LEU A 439 6.93 -10.14 -22.43
C LEU A 439 7.14 -9.21 -23.64
N TYR A 440 6.91 -7.89 -23.46
CA TYR A 440 7.18 -6.89 -24.50
C TYR A 440 8.66 -6.89 -24.92
N LEU A 441 9.59 -6.83 -23.97
CA LEU A 441 11.03 -6.84 -24.26
C LEU A 441 11.49 -8.18 -24.88
N ALA A 442 10.84 -9.29 -24.54
CA ALA A 442 11.05 -10.59 -25.14
C ALA A 442 10.39 -10.74 -26.53
N GLY A 443 9.71 -9.70 -27.03
CA GLY A 443 9.03 -9.71 -28.33
C GLY A 443 7.70 -10.47 -28.35
N GLN A 444 7.19 -10.93 -27.19
CA GLN A 444 5.92 -11.66 -27.07
C GLN A 444 4.74 -10.69 -26.92
N ASN A 445 4.55 -9.83 -27.94
CA ASN A 445 3.64 -8.69 -27.87
C ASN A 445 2.18 -9.08 -27.67
N ASP A 446 1.70 -10.19 -28.26
CA ASP A 446 0.31 -10.64 -28.06
C ASP A 446 0.03 -10.99 -26.60
N ARG A 447 0.95 -11.70 -25.95
CA ARG A 447 0.84 -12.02 -24.53
C ARG A 447 0.94 -10.78 -23.64
N ALA A 448 1.78 -9.81 -24.02
CA ALA A 448 1.89 -8.53 -23.30
C ALA A 448 0.58 -7.72 -23.39
N ILE A 449 -0.08 -7.70 -24.55
CA ILE A 449 -1.39 -7.05 -24.76
C ILE A 449 -2.47 -7.76 -23.94
N GLU A 450 -2.52 -9.08 -23.97
CA GLU A 450 -3.46 -9.88 -23.19
C GLU A 450 -3.31 -9.59 -21.69
N GLN A 451 -2.07 -9.61 -21.17
CA GLN A 451 -1.77 -9.32 -19.77
C GLN A 451 -2.21 -7.91 -19.37
N GLY A 452 -1.89 -6.90 -20.19
CA GLY A 452 -2.32 -5.51 -19.94
C GLY A 452 -3.83 -5.36 -19.98
N THR A 453 -4.52 -6.05 -20.88
CA THR A 453 -5.98 -6.01 -21.01
C THR A 453 -6.67 -6.59 -19.79
N LYS A 454 -6.21 -7.75 -19.29
CA LYS A 454 -6.74 -8.37 -18.06
C LYS A 454 -6.65 -7.42 -16.85
N ILE A 455 -5.54 -6.69 -16.71
CA ILE A 455 -5.39 -5.71 -15.63
C ILE A 455 -6.39 -4.55 -15.81
N LEU A 456 -6.55 -4.05 -17.04
CA LEU A 456 -7.42 -2.91 -17.32
C LEU A 456 -8.91 -3.24 -17.29
N GLU A 457 -9.28 -4.51 -17.38
CA GLU A 457 -10.63 -4.99 -17.09
C GLU A 457 -10.96 -4.90 -15.59
N LEU A 458 -9.97 -5.12 -14.73
CA LEU A 458 -10.10 -5.02 -13.27
C LEU A 458 -9.98 -3.58 -12.77
N ASP A 459 -8.98 -2.84 -13.26
CA ASP A 459 -8.80 -1.41 -12.98
C ASP A 459 -8.50 -0.65 -14.28
N PRO A 460 -9.50 0.01 -14.87
CA PRO A 460 -9.33 0.79 -16.09
C PRO A 460 -8.30 1.92 -15.98
N ASN A 461 -7.90 2.30 -14.77
CA ASN A 461 -6.94 3.37 -14.50
C ASN A 461 -5.55 2.88 -14.06
N ALA A 462 -5.29 1.58 -14.14
CA ALA A 462 -3.97 1.01 -13.88
C ALA A 462 -2.95 1.50 -14.90
N PHE A 463 -2.33 2.67 -14.64
CA PHE A 463 -1.41 3.31 -15.58
C PHE A 463 -0.18 2.43 -15.95
N PRO A 464 0.36 1.53 -15.09
CA PRO A 464 1.42 0.62 -15.50
C PRO A 464 0.96 -0.34 -16.63
N ALA A 465 -0.29 -0.79 -16.59
CA ALA A 465 -0.83 -1.66 -17.62
C ALA A 465 -1.02 -0.91 -18.95
N LEU A 466 -1.52 0.34 -18.91
CA LEU A 466 -1.59 1.21 -20.09
C LEU A 466 -0.21 1.39 -20.75
N ARG A 467 0.83 1.60 -19.92
CA ARG A 467 2.20 1.75 -20.39
C ARG A 467 2.67 0.55 -21.20
N TYR A 468 2.57 -0.65 -20.64
CA TYR A 468 3.16 -1.83 -21.28
C TYR A 468 2.31 -2.38 -22.40
N ARG A 469 0.98 -2.26 -22.33
CA ARG A 469 0.08 -2.58 -23.42
C ARG A 469 0.28 -1.63 -24.60
N GLY A 470 0.41 -0.32 -24.35
CA GLY A 470 0.72 0.67 -25.38
C GLY A 470 2.03 0.39 -26.10
N LEU A 471 3.10 0.03 -25.37
CA LEU A 471 4.38 -0.37 -25.97
C LEU A 471 4.24 -1.62 -26.87
N ALA A 472 3.46 -2.60 -26.44
CA ALA A 472 3.22 -3.81 -27.23
C ALA A 472 2.35 -3.53 -28.46
N TYR A 473 1.33 -2.66 -28.36
CA TYR A 473 0.55 -2.19 -29.51
C TYR A 473 1.43 -1.49 -30.54
N GLU A 474 2.33 -0.62 -30.07
CA GLU A 474 3.25 0.10 -30.95
C GLU A 474 4.13 -0.85 -31.76
N GLN A 475 4.70 -1.91 -31.12
CA GLN A 475 5.50 -2.93 -31.81
C GLN A 475 4.71 -3.74 -32.85
N LYS A 476 3.39 -3.80 -32.70
CA LYS A 476 2.50 -4.43 -33.70
C LYS A 476 2.02 -3.45 -34.79
N GLY A 477 2.46 -2.19 -34.76
CA GLY A 477 1.99 -1.14 -35.67
C GLY A 477 0.58 -0.63 -35.38
N MET A 478 0.01 -0.98 -34.22
CA MET A 478 -1.31 -0.54 -33.75
C MET A 478 -1.17 0.83 -33.05
N TYR A 479 -0.72 1.81 -33.83
CA TYR A 479 -0.33 3.12 -33.29
C TYR A 479 -1.50 3.90 -32.65
N ARG A 480 -2.72 3.75 -33.20
CA ARG A 480 -3.90 4.43 -32.65
C ARG A 480 -4.18 3.97 -31.22
N GLU A 481 -4.14 2.67 -30.99
CA GLU A 481 -4.35 2.03 -29.68
C GLU A 481 -3.22 2.40 -28.72
N ALA A 482 -1.97 2.39 -29.18
CA ALA A 482 -0.81 2.80 -28.39
C ALA A 482 -0.92 4.26 -27.94
N ILE A 483 -1.22 5.18 -28.85
CA ILE A 483 -1.41 6.61 -28.57
C ILE A 483 -2.54 6.82 -27.55
N ALA A 484 -3.67 6.12 -27.71
CA ALA A 484 -4.80 6.21 -26.77
C ALA A 484 -4.43 5.77 -25.35
N ASP A 485 -3.70 4.65 -25.22
CA ASP A 485 -3.20 4.17 -23.93
C ASP A 485 -2.21 5.16 -23.30
N PHE A 486 -1.27 5.70 -24.08
CA PHE A 486 -0.30 6.66 -23.56
C PHE A 486 -0.94 8.01 -23.20
N GLN A 487 -1.87 8.54 -24.01
CA GLN A 487 -2.62 9.75 -23.65
C GLN A 487 -3.36 9.59 -22.34
N LYS A 488 -4.06 8.46 -22.15
CA LYS A 488 -4.73 8.15 -20.88
C LYS A 488 -3.74 8.04 -19.74
N GLY A 489 -2.59 7.39 -19.97
CA GLY A 489 -1.53 7.25 -18.96
C GLY A 489 -0.89 8.58 -18.57
N VAL A 490 -0.67 9.50 -19.53
CA VAL A 490 -0.20 10.88 -19.26
C VAL A 490 -1.20 11.62 -18.38
N LYS A 491 -2.48 11.56 -18.73
CA LYS A 491 -3.57 12.22 -17.97
C LYS A 491 -3.66 11.71 -16.53
N LEU A 492 -3.47 10.41 -16.31
CA LEU A 492 -3.57 9.79 -14.99
C LEU A 492 -2.33 10.04 -14.11
N SER A 493 -1.13 10.02 -14.70
CA SER A 493 0.12 10.02 -13.93
C SER A 493 0.89 11.33 -13.93
N GLY A 494 0.68 12.18 -14.95
CA GLY A 494 1.52 13.37 -15.19
C GLY A 494 3.02 13.03 -15.36
N SER A 495 3.35 11.78 -15.68
CA SER A 495 4.72 11.27 -15.72
C SER A 495 5.44 11.69 -16.99
N PRO A 496 6.66 12.28 -16.91
CA PRO A 496 7.49 12.55 -18.10
C PRO A 496 7.79 11.31 -18.91
N LEU A 497 7.88 10.15 -18.25
CA LEU A 497 8.09 8.88 -18.94
C LEU A 497 6.89 8.53 -19.85
N MET A 498 5.66 8.67 -19.35
CA MET A 498 4.46 8.43 -20.16
C MET A 498 4.36 9.43 -21.32
N LEU A 499 4.72 10.68 -21.06
CA LEU A 499 4.77 11.72 -22.10
C LEU A 499 5.81 11.37 -23.17
N ALA A 500 6.99 10.88 -22.78
CA ALA A 500 8.01 10.47 -23.74
C ALA A 500 7.58 9.26 -24.60
N LEU A 501 6.88 8.29 -24.01
CA LEU A 501 6.31 7.15 -24.76
C LEU A 501 5.26 7.62 -25.76
N LEU A 502 4.41 8.58 -25.39
CA LEU A 502 3.47 9.22 -26.32
C LEU A 502 4.20 9.90 -27.50
N GLY A 503 5.28 10.62 -27.20
CA GLY A 503 6.11 11.26 -28.22
C GLY A 503 6.75 10.26 -29.19
N HIS A 504 7.24 9.11 -28.67
CA HIS A 504 7.76 8.05 -29.51
C HIS A 504 6.66 7.40 -30.36
N ALA A 505 5.48 7.13 -29.80
CA ALA A 505 4.37 6.58 -30.55
C ALA A 505 3.90 7.50 -31.69
N TYR A 506 3.86 8.83 -31.47
CA TYR A 506 3.62 9.79 -32.54
C TYR A 506 4.70 9.74 -33.62
N ALA A 507 5.98 9.66 -33.21
CA ALA A 507 7.09 9.57 -34.17
C ALA A 507 7.00 8.29 -35.01
N ALA A 508 6.74 7.15 -34.38
CA ALA A 508 6.57 5.84 -35.03
C ALA A 508 5.34 5.81 -35.98
N ALA A 509 4.27 6.51 -35.62
CA ALA A 509 3.07 6.69 -36.45
C ALA A 509 3.27 7.66 -37.63
N GLY A 510 4.42 8.34 -37.70
CA GLY A 510 4.68 9.37 -38.73
C GLY A 510 4.11 10.76 -38.40
N GLU A 511 3.54 10.96 -37.23
CA GLU A 511 2.96 12.22 -36.74
C GLU A 511 4.05 13.15 -36.20
N LYS A 512 4.97 13.57 -37.09
CA LYS A 512 6.19 14.32 -36.74
C LYS A 512 5.95 15.57 -35.91
N THR A 513 4.91 16.35 -36.26
CA THR A 513 4.58 17.59 -35.55
C THR A 513 4.20 17.32 -34.10
N ASN A 514 3.38 16.29 -33.85
CA ASN A 514 2.98 15.91 -32.50
C ASN A 514 4.19 15.42 -31.68
N ALA A 515 5.07 14.63 -32.29
CA ALA A 515 6.30 14.17 -31.62
C ALA A 515 7.24 15.34 -31.26
N GLN A 516 7.37 16.35 -32.14
CA GLN A 516 8.17 17.58 -31.90
C GLN A 516 7.57 18.44 -30.78
N ASN A 517 6.24 18.56 -30.71
CA ASN A 517 5.56 19.25 -29.60
C ASN A 517 5.85 18.56 -28.26
N VAL A 518 5.75 17.24 -28.23
CA VAL A 518 6.10 16.47 -27.02
C VAL A 518 7.57 16.65 -26.62
N LEU A 519 8.50 16.69 -27.58
CA LEU A 519 9.91 17.00 -27.29
C LEU A 519 10.06 18.36 -26.62
N LYS A 520 9.38 19.39 -27.13
CA LYS A 520 9.39 20.73 -26.52
C LYS A 520 8.87 20.70 -25.08
N ASP A 521 7.73 20.07 -24.87
CA ASP A 521 7.14 19.95 -23.52
C ASP A 521 8.08 19.22 -22.56
N LEU A 522 8.77 18.16 -23.02
CA LEU A 522 9.75 17.44 -22.19
C LEU A 522 10.99 18.30 -21.87
N MET A 523 11.43 19.19 -22.78
CA MET A 523 12.51 20.14 -22.48
C MET A 523 12.08 21.14 -21.39
N ASP A 524 10.86 21.68 -21.49
CA ASP A 524 10.30 22.58 -20.47
C ASP A 524 10.15 21.89 -19.11
N VAL A 525 9.80 20.59 -19.10
CA VAL A 525 9.75 19.78 -17.88
C VAL A 525 11.16 19.54 -17.31
N GLN A 526 12.18 19.32 -18.17
CA GLN A 526 13.56 19.06 -17.77
C GLN A 526 14.20 20.22 -16.97
N GLU A 527 13.73 21.45 -17.17
CA GLU A 527 14.17 22.61 -16.38
C GLU A 527 13.79 22.54 -14.90
N ARG A 528 12.77 21.75 -14.55
CA ARG A 528 12.17 21.71 -13.20
C ARG A 528 12.37 20.36 -12.48
N ARG A 529 12.52 19.28 -13.25
CA ARG A 529 12.67 17.92 -12.71
C ARG A 529 13.45 17.02 -13.67
N TYR A 530 13.97 15.93 -13.15
CA TYR A 530 14.70 14.97 -13.97
C TYR A 530 13.78 14.37 -15.05
N VAL A 531 14.25 14.44 -16.31
CA VAL A 531 13.69 13.73 -17.45
C VAL A 531 14.79 12.83 -18.00
N SER A 532 14.49 11.54 -18.13
CA SER A 532 15.44 10.56 -18.64
C SER A 532 15.91 10.88 -20.05
N PRO A 533 17.21 11.12 -20.28
CA PRO A 533 17.74 11.36 -21.62
C PRO A 533 17.52 10.15 -22.55
N TYR A 534 17.49 8.93 -22.00
CA TYR A 534 17.18 7.71 -22.77
C TYR A 534 15.80 7.79 -23.46
N THR A 535 14.80 8.31 -22.75
CA THR A 535 13.44 8.41 -23.32
C THR A 535 13.32 9.49 -24.39
N ILE A 536 14.11 10.57 -24.28
CA ILE A 536 14.22 11.59 -25.31
C ILE A 536 14.92 11.01 -26.55
N ALA A 537 15.99 10.23 -26.35
CA ALA A 537 16.68 9.53 -27.43
C ALA A 537 15.74 8.60 -28.21
N ALA A 538 14.80 7.94 -27.52
CA ALA A 538 13.80 7.09 -28.16
C ALA A 538 12.93 7.88 -29.15
N ILE A 539 12.47 9.08 -28.78
CA ILE A 539 11.65 9.92 -29.69
C ILE A 539 12.45 10.29 -30.94
N TYR A 540 13.72 10.70 -30.79
CA TYR A 540 14.57 11.01 -31.94
C TYR A 540 14.83 9.78 -32.81
N ALA A 541 15.01 8.59 -32.20
CA ALA A 541 15.13 7.33 -32.95
C ALA A 541 13.87 7.04 -33.78
N GLY A 542 12.67 7.26 -33.22
CA GLY A 542 11.39 7.14 -33.90
C GLY A 542 11.22 8.17 -35.05
N LEU A 543 11.73 9.40 -34.87
CA LEU A 543 11.75 10.43 -35.91
C LEU A 543 12.76 10.16 -37.03
N GLY A 544 13.66 9.17 -36.85
CA GLY A 544 14.74 8.85 -37.79
C GLY A 544 15.97 9.76 -37.68
N ASP A 545 16.02 10.67 -36.68
CA ASP A 545 17.16 11.54 -36.41
C ASP A 545 18.19 10.81 -35.55
N LYS A 546 19.03 10.01 -36.19
CA LYS A 546 20.04 9.18 -35.53
C LYS A 546 21.06 10.02 -34.75
N ASP A 547 21.45 11.19 -35.26
CA ASP A 547 22.46 12.01 -34.62
C ASP A 547 21.99 12.58 -33.29
N GLN A 548 20.77 13.11 -33.26
CA GLN A 548 20.16 13.54 -32.01
C GLN A 548 19.91 12.34 -31.05
N ALA A 549 19.46 11.20 -31.57
CA ALA A 549 19.28 10.01 -30.77
C ALA A 549 20.58 9.59 -30.05
N PHE A 550 21.71 9.51 -30.76
CA PHE A 550 22.99 9.18 -30.16
C PHE A 550 23.49 10.28 -29.19
N LYS A 551 23.31 11.56 -29.52
CA LYS A 551 23.64 12.65 -28.61
C LYS A 551 22.92 12.51 -27.25
N TRP A 552 21.63 12.13 -27.28
CA TRP A 552 20.86 11.93 -26.07
C TRP A 552 21.19 10.61 -25.35
N LEU A 553 21.58 9.56 -26.06
CA LEU A 553 22.09 8.32 -25.49
C LEU A 553 23.45 8.54 -24.78
N GLU A 554 24.34 9.38 -25.33
CA GLU A 554 25.57 9.80 -24.66
C GLU A 554 25.26 10.56 -23.36
N LYS A 555 24.33 11.51 -23.41
CA LYS A 555 23.88 12.23 -22.22
C LYS A 555 23.28 11.26 -21.17
N ALA A 556 22.54 10.25 -21.61
CA ALA A 556 22.02 9.19 -20.74
C ALA A 556 23.17 8.42 -20.06
N PHE A 557 24.21 8.09 -20.80
CA PHE A 557 25.39 7.43 -20.27
C PHE A 557 26.12 8.29 -19.21
N GLU A 558 26.35 9.56 -19.52
CA GLU A 558 27.01 10.52 -18.62
C GLU A 558 26.21 10.78 -17.32
N GLN A 559 24.89 10.77 -17.42
CA GLN A 559 24.00 10.99 -16.28
C GLN A 559 23.74 9.71 -15.46
N GLY A 560 24.20 8.55 -15.93
CA GLY A 560 23.94 7.28 -15.28
C GLY A 560 22.48 6.83 -15.40
N ASP A 561 21.83 7.14 -16.53
CA ASP A 561 20.44 6.78 -16.78
C ASP A 561 20.26 5.27 -16.70
N ILE A 562 19.34 4.84 -15.85
CA ILE A 562 19.10 3.42 -15.54
C ILE A 562 18.51 2.64 -16.71
N TRP A 563 17.80 3.33 -17.62
CA TRP A 563 17.13 2.69 -18.76
C TRP A 563 18.12 2.23 -19.84
N LEU A 564 19.34 2.77 -19.83
CA LEU A 564 20.42 2.32 -20.72
C LEU A 564 20.70 0.82 -20.59
N MET A 565 20.44 0.21 -19.44
CA MET A 565 20.61 -1.22 -19.27
C MET A 565 19.66 -2.07 -20.13
N ASN A 566 18.63 -1.47 -20.72
CA ASN A 566 17.72 -2.11 -21.66
C ASN A 566 18.06 -1.84 -23.13
N LEU A 567 19.06 -0.99 -23.42
CA LEU A 567 19.39 -0.52 -24.78
C LEU A 567 19.51 -1.67 -25.79
N LYS A 568 20.10 -2.79 -25.39
CA LYS A 568 20.34 -3.95 -26.26
C LYS A 568 19.03 -4.63 -26.67
N VAL A 569 18.07 -4.72 -25.75
CA VAL A 569 16.81 -5.48 -25.95
C VAL A 569 15.64 -4.60 -26.34
N ASP A 570 15.66 -3.31 -25.98
CA ASP A 570 14.53 -2.40 -26.22
C ASP A 570 14.27 -2.23 -27.73
N PRO A 571 13.06 -2.61 -28.19
CA PRO A 571 12.73 -2.53 -29.62
C PRO A 571 12.72 -1.12 -30.21
N VAL A 572 12.51 -0.08 -29.39
CA VAL A 572 12.46 1.32 -29.86
C VAL A 572 13.78 1.78 -30.51
N PHE A 573 14.91 1.12 -30.16
CA PHE A 573 16.23 1.42 -30.74
C PHE A 573 16.64 0.50 -31.90
N LYS A 574 15.75 -0.35 -32.42
CA LYS A 574 16.03 -1.15 -33.63
C LYS A 574 16.61 -0.31 -34.77
N PRO A 575 16.11 0.93 -35.06
CA PRO A 575 16.64 1.77 -36.14
C PRO A 575 18.11 2.17 -35.96
N LEU A 576 18.63 2.15 -34.73
CA LEU A 576 20.02 2.53 -34.44
C LEU A 576 20.99 1.36 -34.46
N ARG A 577 20.54 0.10 -34.47
CA ARG A 577 21.40 -1.10 -34.33
C ARG A 577 22.42 -1.28 -35.45
N SER A 578 22.14 -0.75 -36.66
CA SER A 578 23.05 -0.80 -37.82
C SER A 578 24.07 0.34 -37.82
N ASP A 579 23.97 1.33 -36.93
CA ASP A 579 24.89 2.46 -36.84
C ASP A 579 26.18 2.06 -36.12
N PRO A 580 27.37 2.44 -36.62
CA PRO A 580 28.64 2.06 -36.03
C PRO A 580 28.84 2.55 -34.56
N ARG A 581 28.14 3.58 -34.13
CA ARG A 581 28.18 4.09 -32.75
C ARG A 581 27.48 3.15 -31.75
N TYR A 582 26.51 2.36 -32.22
CA TYR A 582 25.69 1.51 -31.35
C TYR A 582 26.50 0.40 -30.65
N PRO A 583 27.37 -0.38 -31.33
CA PRO A 583 28.22 -1.37 -30.69
C PRO A 583 29.16 -0.78 -29.61
N ASP A 584 29.75 0.40 -29.87
CA ASP A 584 30.60 1.09 -28.90
C ASP A 584 29.85 1.43 -27.62
N LEU A 585 28.65 2.00 -27.75
CA LEU A 585 27.81 2.33 -26.61
C LEU A 585 27.41 1.07 -25.79
N LEU A 586 27.14 -0.06 -26.45
CA LEU A 586 26.87 -1.34 -25.77
C LEU A 586 28.06 -1.87 -24.98
N VAL A 587 29.28 -1.69 -25.48
CA VAL A 587 30.51 -2.05 -24.75
C VAL A 587 30.68 -1.17 -23.51
N ARG A 588 30.55 0.14 -23.67
CA ARG A 588 30.70 1.11 -22.57
C ARG A 588 29.64 0.94 -21.48
N THR A 589 28.42 0.56 -21.85
CA THR A 589 27.36 0.22 -20.89
C THR A 589 27.51 -1.18 -20.28
N ARG A 590 28.56 -1.92 -20.67
CA ARG A 590 28.77 -3.33 -20.27
C ARG A 590 27.61 -4.28 -20.63
N LEU A 591 26.86 -3.97 -21.66
CA LEU A 591 25.80 -4.85 -22.23
C LEU A 591 26.37 -5.85 -23.23
N ARG A 592 27.61 -5.72 -23.67
CA ARG A 592 28.39 -6.75 -24.36
C ARG A 592 29.42 -7.36 -23.39
N PRO A 593 29.75 -8.67 -23.52
CA PRO A 593 30.83 -9.29 -22.76
C PRO A 593 32.15 -8.62 -23.01
#